data_5dc6d658ae4a0be050fbd216d28dc204
#
_entry.id   5dc6d658ae4a0be050fbd216d28dc204
#
_cell.length_a   1.000
_cell.length_b   1.000
_cell.length_c   1.000
_cell.angle_alpha   90.00
_cell.angle_beta   90.00
_cell.angle_gamma   90.00
#
_symmetry.space_group_name_H-M   'P 1'
#
loop_
_entity.id
_entity.type
_entity.pdbx_description
1 polymer ?
#
loop_
_entity_poly.entity_id
_entity_poly.type
_entity_poly.pdbx_seq_one_letter_code
_entity_poly.pdbx_strand_id
1 'polypeptide(L)'
;YWNERINVISRKDIDNLYINHILHSLAIAKVHSFPSGSIVMDLGCGGGFPGIPLAVLFPEVHFKMVDSIGKKILVVQNIAKDLNLDNIETFHCRAENIEFKTDYIVSRAVTELKTFMQWSWNKIKGGDGRGILYLKGGDLSEEISTGIKGIKNIQEITLTDISTLFKKDFFHTKKL
;
A
#
# COMPACT_ATOMS: atom_id res chain seq x y z
N TYR A 1 -19.27 -4.88 10.24
CA TYR A 1 -19.08 -4.50 11.64
C TYR A 1 -18.16 -3.28 11.77
N TRP A 2 -16.84 -3.35 11.40
CA TRP A 2 -15.90 -2.24 11.60
C TRP A 2 -16.24 -1.01 10.77
N ASN A 3 -16.67 -1.18 9.52
CA ASN A 3 -16.99 -0.06 8.64
C ASN A 3 -18.24 0.73 9.05
N GLU A 4 -19.14 0.14 9.80
CA GLU A 4 -20.31 0.82 10.39
C GLU A 4 -19.90 1.80 11.49
N ARG A 5 -18.82 1.50 12.21
CA ARG A 5 -18.33 2.25 13.38
C ARG A 5 -17.21 3.20 13.04
N ILE A 6 -16.32 2.79 12.13
CA ILE A 6 -15.14 3.54 11.70
C ILE A 6 -15.11 3.48 10.20
N ASN A 7 -15.26 4.61 9.54
CA ASN A 7 -15.26 4.69 8.06
C ASN A 7 -13.87 4.37 7.50
N VAL A 8 -13.54 3.10 7.32
CA VAL A 8 -12.26 2.60 6.81
C VAL A 8 -12.26 2.41 5.29
N ILE A 9 -13.44 2.15 4.73
CA ILE A 9 -13.72 2.19 3.28
C ILE A 9 -15.01 2.96 3.03
N SER A 10 -15.19 3.50 1.83
CA SER A 10 -16.45 4.16 1.47
C SER A 10 -17.64 3.24 1.69
N ARG A 11 -18.71 3.75 2.31
CA ARG A 11 -19.93 2.97 2.53
C ARG A 11 -20.55 2.45 1.23
N LYS A 12 -20.35 3.17 0.11
CA LYS A 12 -20.79 2.78 -1.23
C LYS A 12 -20.00 1.61 -1.81
N ASP A 13 -18.81 1.34 -1.26
CA ASP A 13 -17.91 0.27 -1.74
C ASP A 13 -18.03 -1.02 -0.93
N ILE A 14 -18.88 -1.08 0.10
CA ILE A 14 -18.97 -2.26 0.97
C ILE A 14 -19.37 -3.51 0.18
N ASP A 15 -20.32 -3.38 -0.74
CA ASP A 15 -20.78 -4.48 -1.58
C ASP A 15 -19.73 -4.91 -2.63
N ASN A 16 -18.75 -4.05 -2.88
CA ASN A 16 -17.65 -4.28 -3.80
C ASN A 16 -16.31 -4.51 -3.10
N LEU A 17 -16.32 -4.85 -1.80
CA LEU A 17 -15.12 -5.05 -0.98
C LEU A 17 -14.08 -5.93 -1.67
N TYR A 18 -14.51 -7.06 -2.23
CA TYR A 18 -13.60 -8.02 -2.86
C TYR A 18 -12.91 -7.46 -4.11
N ILE A 19 -13.65 -6.77 -4.98
CA ILE A 19 -13.09 -6.26 -6.24
C ILE A 19 -12.31 -4.97 -5.97
N ASN A 20 -12.96 -3.99 -5.31
CA ASN A 20 -12.42 -2.64 -5.19
C ASN A 20 -11.31 -2.52 -4.14
N HIS A 21 -11.21 -3.47 -3.20
CA HIS A 21 -10.23 -3.40 -2.14
C HIS A 21 -9.31 -4.62 -2.07
N ILE A 22 -9.84 -5.85 -1.97
CA ILE A 22 -8.99 -7.04 -1.83
C ILE A 22 -8.27 -7.33 -3.15
N LEU A 23 -8.99 -7.52 -4.25
CA LEU A 23 -8.39 -7.84 -5.54
C LEU A 23 -7.49 -6.71 -6.06
N HIS A 24 -7.88 -5.45 -5.82
CA HIS A 24 -7.05 -4.29 -6.12
C HIS A 24 -5.71 -4.33 -5.36
N SER A 25 -5.73 -4.67 -4.07
CA SER A 25 -4.50 -4.84 -3.27
C SER A 25 -3.61 -5.96 -3.81
N LEU A 26 -4.22 -7.08 -4.18
CA LEU A 26 -3.53 -8.24 -4.73
C LEU A 26 -2.97 -8.02 -6.16
N ALA A 27 -3.32 -6.90 -6.82
CA ALA A 27 -2.66 -6.52 -8.08
C ALA A 27 -1.15 -6.36 -7.90
N ILE A 28 -0.69 -5.92 -6.73
CA ILE A 28 0.74 -5.83 -6.40
C ILE A 28 1.40 -7.21 -6.53
N ALA A 29 0.79 -8.26 -6.00
CA ALA A 29 1.33 -9.61 -6.04
C ALA A 29 1.34 -10.24 -7.45
N LYS A 30 0.62 -9.66 -8.41
CA LYS A 30 0.67 -10.09 -9.83
C LYS A 30 1.93 -9.57 -10.55
N VAL A 31 2.52 -8.50 -10.07
CA VAL A 31 3.69 -7.86 -10.71
C VAL A 31 4.96 -7.96 -9.88
N HIS A 32 4.83 -8.18 -8.58
CA HIS A 32 5.97 -8.27 -7.68
C HIS A 32 5.81 -9.37 -6.63
N SER A 33 6.86 -10.15 -6.39
CA SER A 33 6.94 -11.14 -5.32
C SER A 33 7.96 -10.66 -4.29
N PHE A 34 7.53 -10.51 -3.04
CA PHE A 34 8.43 -10.11 -1.95
C PHE A 34 9.28 -11.31 -1.51
N PRO A 35 10.62 -11.19 -1.43
CA PRO A 35 11.45 -12.23 -0.85
C PRO A 35 11.09 -12.54 0.60
N SER A 36 11.23 -13.81 1.01
CA SER A 36 11.05 -14.23 2.40
C SER A 36 11.92 -13.41 3.35
N GLY A 37 11.38 -13.02 4.50
CA GLY A 37 12.06 -12.16 5.48
C GLY A 37 12.11 -10.68 5.11
N SER A 38 11.56 -10.25 3.96
CA SER A 38 11.46 -8.83 3.61
C SER A 38 10.61 -8.06 4.61
N ILE A 39 10.93 -6.78 4.78
CA ILE A 39 10.11 -5.84 5.54
C ILE A 39 9.39 -4.93 4.56
N VAL A 40 8.06 -4.99 4.56
CA VAL A 40 7.18 -4.16 3.73
C VAL A 40 6.42 -3.17 4.61
N MET A 41 6.48 -1.89 4.29
CA MET A 41 5.67 -0.87 4.97
C MET A 41 4.43 -0.54 4.14
N ASP A 42 3.23 -0.66 4.72
CA ASP A 42 2.01 -0.09 4.16
C ASP A 42 1.83 1.32 4.72
N LEU A 43 2.15 2.33 3.91
CA LEU A 43 2.13 3.73 4.32
C LEU A 43 0.76 4.34 4.03
N GLY A 44 0.06 4.73 5.10
CA GLY A 44 -1.33 5.17 5.04
C GLY A 44 -2.30 3.99 4.85
N CYS A 45 -2.11 2.94 5.65
CA CYS A 45 -2.80 1.65 5.49
C CYS A 45 -4.34 1.72 5.60
N GLY A 46 -4.89 2.78 6.18
CA GLY A 46 -6.33 2.94 6.32
C GLY A 46 -6.99 1.76 7.02
N GLY A 47 -7.93 1.11 6.35
CA GLY A 47 -8.58 -0.12 6.82
C GLY A 47 -7.76 -1.40 6.60
N GLY A 48 -6.46 -1.28 6.32
CA GLY A 48 -5.55 -2.40 6.09
C GLY A 48 -5.31 -2.72 4.61
N PHE A 49 -5.52 -1.76 3.71
CA PHE A 49 -5.34 -1.96 2.27
C PHE A 49 -4.23 -1.08 1.70
N PRO A 50 -3.22 -1.68 1.03
CA PRO A 50 -3.16 -3.05 0.53
C PRO A 50 -2.55 -4.08 1.50
N GLY A 51 -2.06 -3.69 2.68
CA GLY A 51 -1.19 -4.51 3.52
C GLY A 51 -1.81 -5.81 4.04
N ILE A 52 -3.06 -5.84 4.54
CA ILE A 52 -3.67 -7.08 5.07
C ILE A 52 -3.82 -8.15 3.98
N PRO A 53 -4.38 -7.89 2.78
CA PRO A 53 -4.41 -8.89 1.72
C PRO A 53 -3.04 -9.42 1.32
N LEU A 54 -2.02 -8.56 1.33
CA LEU A 54 -0.64 -8.97 1.04
C LEU A 54 -0.04 -9.80 2.17
N ALA A 55 -0.30 -9.45 3.43
CA ALA A 55 0.18 -10.21 4.59
C ALA A 55 -0.39 -11.63 4.65
N VAL A 56 -1.66 -11.81 4.24
CA VAL A 56 -2.27 -13.13 4.08
C VAL A 56 -1.56 -13.94 3.00
N LEU A 57 -1.22 -13.30 1.87
CA LEU A 57 -0.60 -14.00 0.72
C LEU A 57 0.88 -14.29 0.93
N PHE A 58 1.59 -13.46 1.70
CA PHE A 58 3.02 -13.56 1.96
C PHE A 58 3.30 -13.74 3.46
N PRO A 59 3.04 -14.93 4.04
CA PRO A 59 3.16 -15.15 5.50
C PRO A 59 4.61 -15.03 6.02
N GLU A 60 5.61 -15.18 5.16
CA GLU A 60 7.02 -15.05 5.52
C GLU A 60 7.58 -13.62 5.35
N VAL A 61 6.72 -12.65 5.02
CA VAL A 61 7.07 -11.23 4.85
C VAL A 61 6.54 -10.44 6.04
N HIS A 62 7.33 -9.54 6.60
CA HIS A 62 6.92 -8.72 7.74
C HIS A 62 6.30 -7.41 7.28
N PHE A 63 5.04 -7.19 7.63
CA PHE A 63 4.29 -5.98 7.26
C PHE A 63 4.23 -4.97 8.41
N LYS A 64 4.69 -3.75 8.16
CA LYS A 64 4.59 -2.60 9.06
C LYS A 64 3.46 -1.69 8.57
N MET A 65 2.33 -1.72 9.27
CA MET A 65 1.11 -0.99 8.92
C MET A 65 1.12 0.38 9.59
N VAL A 66 1.21 1.45 8.82
CA VAL A 66 1.34 2.82 9.33
C VAL A 66 0.14 3.67 8.93
N ASP A 67 -0.49 4.32 9.89
CA ASP A 67 -1.52 5.35 9.66
C ASP A 67 -1.48 6.42 10.77
N SER A 68 -1.79 7.65 10.43
CA SER A 68 -1.86 8.77 11.38
C SER A 68 -3.18 8.80 12.18
N ILE A 69 -4.14 7.95 11.84
CA ILE A 69 -5.46 7.89 12.47
C ILE A 69 -5.54 6.64 13.36
N GLY A 70 -5.43 6.82 14.68
CA GLY A 70 -5.39 5.71 15.64
C GLY A 70 -6.61 4.77 15.57
N LYS A 71 -7.80 5.28 15.25
CA LYS A 71 -9.00 4.44 15.06
C LYS A 71 -8.84 3.45 13.91
N LYS A 72 -8.14 3.82 12.83
CA LYS A 72 -7.86 2.93 11.69
C LYS A 72 -6.85 1.85 12.08
N ILE A 73 -5.80 2.23 12.81
CA ILE A 73 -4.82 1.28 13.36
C ILE A 73 -5.50 0.25 14.27
N LEU A 74 -6.43 0.67 15.12
CA LEU A 74 -7.20 -0.26 15.95
C LEU A 74 -7.99 -1.27 15.12
N VAL A 75 -8.57 -0.86 13.98
CA VAL A 75 -9.25 -1.79 13.06
C VAL A 75 -8.26 -2.80 12.48
N VAL A 76 -7.11 -2.34 12.00
CA VAL A 76 -6.06 -3.22 11.44
C VAL A 76 -5.61 -4.25 12.48
N GLN A 77 -5.37 -3.83 13.73
CA GLN A 77 -4.99 -4.74 14.82
C GLN A 77 -6.02 -5.83 15.08
N ASN A 78 -7.31 -5.44 15.12
CA ASN A 78 -8.37 -6.42 15.36
C ASN A 78 -8.53 -7.38 14.18
N ILE A 79 -8.47 -6.89 12.94
CA ILE A 79 -8.54 -7.76 11.76
C ILE A 79 -7.34 -8.72 11.70
N ALA A 80 -6.12 -8.24 11.98
CA ALA A 80 -4.93 -9.07 12.04
C ALA A 80 -5.06 -10.19 13.08
N LYS A 81 -5.57 -9.85 14.27
CA LYS A 81 -5.86 -10.82 15.33
C LYS A 81 -6.92 -11.85 14.92
N ASP A 82 -8.04 -11.39 14.35
CA ASP A 82 -9.15 -12.26 13.92
C ASP A 82 -8.73 -13.24 12.80
N LEU A 83 -7.77 -12.82 11.96
CA LEU A 83 -7.19 -13.62 10.89
C LEU A 83 -5.94 -14.43 11.32
N ASN A 84 -5.50 -14.31 12.58
CA ASN A 84 -4.28 -14.94 13.12
C ASN A 84 -3.03 -14.60 12.29
N LEU A 85 -2.84 -13.32 11.94
CA LEU A 85 -1.69 -12.82 11.18
C LEU A 85 -0.57 -12.39 12.14
N ASP A 86 0.45 -13.23 12.28
CA ASP A 86 1.60 -12.95 13.16
C ASP A 86 2.68 -12.10 12.49
N ASN A 87 2.54 -11.84 11.19
CA ASN A 87 3.48 -11.09 10.37
C ASN A 87 3.12 -9.61 10.20
N ILE A 88 2.22 -9.07 11.03
CA ILE A 88 1.79 -7.67 11.01
C ILE A 88 2.21 -6.95 12.29
N GLU A 89 2.89 -5.83 12.14
CA GLU A 89 3.16 -4.84 13.19
C GLU A 89 2.50 -3.51 12.84
N THR A 90 1.88 -2.82 13.79
CA THR A 90 1.11 -1.59 13.55
C THR A 90 1.73 -0.37 14.21
N PHE A 91 1.70 0.77 13.52
CA PHE A 91 2.26 2.04 13.99
C PHE A 91 1.23 3.16 13.83
N HIS A 92 0.84 3.76 14.96
CA HIS A 92 0.04 4.98 14.96
C HIS A 92 0.98 6.19 14.95
N CYS A 93 1.38 6.64 13.78
CA CYS A 93 2.24 7.82 13.61
C CYS A 93 2.04 8.47 12.24
N ARG A 94 2.50 9.71 12.11
CA ARG A 94 2.59 10.38 10.80
C ARG A 94 3.80 9.84 10.02
N ALA A 95 3.70 9.89 8.68
CA ALA A 95 4.74 9.43 7.77
C ALA A 95 6.11 10.07 8.05
N GLU A 96 6.11 11.35 8.38
CA GLU A 96 7.32 12.12 8.67
C GLU A 96 8.07 11.60 9.90
N ASN A 97 7.34 11.05 10.88
CA ASN A 97 7.86 10.59 12.17
C ASN A 97 8.32 9.12 12.15
N ILE A 98 8.35 8.47 11.00
CA ILE A 98 8.85 7.10 10.87
C ILE A 98 10.39 7.13 10.95
N GLU A 99 10.96 6.37 11.89
CA GLU A 99 12.41 6.30 12.11
C GLU A 99 13.06 5.04 11.53
N PHE A 100 12.28 4.03 11.17
CA PHE A 100 12.77 2.78 10.59
C PHE A 100 12.83 2.81 9.06
N LYS A 101 13.62 1.91 8.49
CA LYS A 101 13.69 1.66 7.05
C LYS A 101 13.13 0.28 6.71
N THR A 102 12.60 0.15 5.50
CA THR A 102 11.99 -1.06 4.98
C THR A 102 12.57 -1.45 3.63
N ASP A 103 12.37 -2.68 3.22
CA ASP A 103 12.83 -3.14 1.90
C ASP A 103 11.86 -2.64 0.81
N TYR A 104 10.57 -2.63 1.11
CA TYR A 104 9.52 -2.15 0.19
C TYR A 104 8.54 -1.24 0.92
N ILE A 105 7.93 -0.35 0.15
CA ILE A 105 6.77 0.43 0.60
C ILE A 105 5.63 0.16 -0.36
N VAL A 106 4.48 -0.21 0.20
CA VAL A 106 3.22 -0.32 -0.54
C VAL A 106 2.29 0.79 -0.07
N SER A 107 1.43 1.27 -0.94
CA SER A 107 0.42 2.25 -0.58
C SER A 107 -0.71 2.29 -1.60
N ARG A 108 -1.85 2.88 -1.20
CA ARG A 108 -3.00 3.06 -2.08
C ARG A 108 -3.66 4.42 -1.87
N ALA A 109 -3.58 5.28 -2.89
CA ALA A 109 -4.33 6.53 -3.01
C ALA A 109 -4.29 7.45 -1.75
N VAL A 110 -3.13 7.54 -1.09
CA VAL A 110 -2.98 8.33 0.16
C VAL A 110 -2.89 9.82 -0.14
N THR A 111 -2.06 10.20 -1.11
CA THR A 111 -1.81 11.61 -1.49
C THR A 111 -1.27 11.68 -2.92
N GLU A 112 -0.96 12.88 -3.40
CA GLU A 112 -0.22 13.06 -4.65
C GLU A 112 1.20 12.48 -4.55
N LEU A 113 1.77 12.07 -5.69
CA LEU A 113 3.05 11.36 -5.73
C LEU A 113 4.21 12.19 -5.15
N LYS A 114 4.25 13.48 -5.43
CA LYS A 114 5.32 14.37 -4.91
C LYS A 114 5.42 14.33 -3.39
N THR A 115 4.31 14.55 -2.70
CA THR A 115 4.22 14.50 -1.24
C THR A 115 4.52 13.11 -0.72
N PHE A 116 3.99 12.07 -1.39
CA PHE A 116 4.26 10.69 -1.03
C PHE A 116 5.75 10.35 -1.09
N MET A 117 6.43 10.74 -2.16
CA MET A 117 7.87 10.51 -2.33
C MET A 117 8.70 11.24 -1.27
N GLN A 118 8.32 12.46 -0.88
CA GLN A 118 8.99 13.19 0.21
C GLN A 118 8.92 12.44 1.54
N TRP A 119 7.80 11.77 1.81
CA TRP A 119 7.62 11.00 3.05
C TRP A 119 8.31 9.64 3.02
N SER A 120 8.34 8.98 1.87
CA SER A 120 8.65 7.56 1.75
C SER A 120 10.05 7.24 1.24
N TRP A 121 10.60 8.05 0.33
CA TRP A 121 11.83 7.70 -0.38
C TRP A 121 13.04 7.42 0.53
N ASN A 122 13.22 8.23 1.55
CA ASN A 122 14.32 8.05 2.52
C ASN A 122 14.09 6.89 3.51
N LYS A 123 12.93 6.26 3.50
CA LYS A 123 12.57 5.10 4.34
C LYS A 123 12.85 3.76 3.65
N ILE A 124 13.26 3.77 2.38
CA ILE A 124 13.72 2.57 1.67
C ILE A 124 15.17 2.29 2.08
N LYS A 125 15.50 1.03 2.38
CA LYS A 125 16.89 0.58 2.53
C LYS A 125 17.59 0.66 1.18
N GLY A 126 18.88 1.00 1.17
CA GLY A 126 19.68 0.93 -0.06
C GLY A 126 19.81 -0.49 -0.60
N GLY A 127 20.09 -0.62 -1.90
CA GLY A 127 20.32 -1.88 -2.60
C GLY A 127 19.30 -2.15 -3.71
N ASP A 128 19.69 -3.05 -4.63
CA ASP A 128 18.88 -3.37 -5.79
C ASP A 128 17.61 -4.16 -5.45
N GLY A 129 16.62 -4.05 -6.31
CA GLY A 129 15.35 -4.77 -6.21
C GLY A 129 14.41 -4.28 -5.12
N ARG A 130 14.73 -3.17 -4.42
CA ARG A 130 13.88 -2.53 -3.41
C ARG A 130 13.18 -1.32 -3.98
N GLY A 131 11.99 -1.01 -3.46
CA GLY A 131 11.25 0.12 -4.02
C GLY A 131 9.86 0.35 -3.45
N ILE A 132 9.11 1.13 -4.20
CA ILE A 132 7.75 1.56 -3.86
C ILE A 132 6.79 0.97 -4.88
N LEU A 133 5.69 0.39 -4.41
CA LEU A 133 4.58 -0.12 -5.20
C LEU A 133 3.32 0.68 -4.82
N TYR A 134 2.90 1.59 -5.69
CA TYR A 134 1.87 2.57 -5.36
C TYR A 134 0.64 2.43 -6.25
N LEU A 135 -0.46 1.95 -5.68
CA LEU A 135 -1.74 1.81 -6.35
C LEU A 135 -2.44 3.18 -6.49
N LYS A 136 -2.66 3.59 -7.71
CA LYS A 136 -3.32 4.87 -8.05
C LYS A 136 -4.38 4.68 -9.13
N GLY A 137 -4.98 5.76 -9.58
CA GLY A 137 -5.94 5.77 -10.68
C GLY A 137 -5.84 7.04 -11.50
N GLY A 138 -6.36 6.99 -12.72
CA GLY A 138 -6.35 8.10 -13.67
C GLY A 138 -5.10 8.15 -14.54
N ASP A 139 -4.92 9.27 -15.24
CA ASP A 139 -3.68 9.59 -15.96
C ASP A 139 -2.64 10.10 -14.95
N LEU A 140 -1.50 9.44 -14.89
CA LEU A 140 -0.43 9.73 -13.95
C LEU A 140 0.80 10.39 -14.62
N SER A 141 0.75 10.70 -15.90
CA SER A 141 1.90 11.20 -16.68
C SER A 141 2.49 12.47 -16.08
N GLU A 142 1.65 13.48 -15.80
CA GLU A 142 2.09 14.72 -15.18
C GLU A 142 2.49 14.52 -13.72
N GLU A 143 1.73 13.72 -12.99
CA GLU A 143 1.99 13.44 -11.58
C GLU A 143 3.33 12.72 -11.38
N ILE A 144 3.68 11.77 -12.27
CA ILE A 144 4.98 11.08 -12.24
C ILE A 144 6.10 12.08 -12.55
N SER A 145 5.98 12.85 -13.64
CA SER A 145 7.03 13.79 -14.06
C SER A 145 7.37 14.84 -13.00
N THR A 146 6.36 15.29 -12.25
CA THR A 146 6.52 16.27 -11.17
C THR A 146 6.92 15.64 -9.84
N GLY A 147 6.37 14.46 -9.54
CA GLY A 147 6.55 13.76 -8.27
C GLY A 147 7.96 13.22 -8.04
N ILE A 148 8.66 12.87 -9.12
CA ILE A 148 10.02 12.34 -9.04
C ILE A 148 11.09 13.42 -9.21
N LYS A 149 10.70 14.64 -9.55
CA LYS A 149 11.65 15.74 -9.79
C LYS A 149 12.51 16.03 -8.55
N GLY A 150 13.82 15.92 -8.73
CA GLY A 150 14.81 16.11 -7.65
C GLY A 150 15.05 14.91 -6.75
N ILE A 151 14.34 13.80 -6.95
CA ILE A 151 14.63 12.53 -6.27
C ILE A 151 15.85 11.88 -6.96
N LYS A 152 16.87 11.58 -6.17
CA LYS A 152 18.10 10.92 -6.64
C LYS A 152 17.99 9.40 -6.50
N ASN A 153 18.77 8.68 -7.32
CA ASN A 153 18.93 7.21 -7.24
C ASN A 153 17.64 6.41 -7.57
N ILE A 154 16.72 6.98 -8.33
CA ILE A 154 15.66 6.19 -8.96
C ILE A 154 16.30 5.45 -10.13
N GLN A 155 16.22 4.12 -10.10
CA GLN A 155 16.78 3.26 -11.16
C GLN A 155 15.77 3.06 -12.28
N GLU A 156 14.51 2.81 -11.93
CA GLU A 156 13.44 2.52 -12.87
C GLU A 156 12.09 2.99 -12.34
N ILE A 157 11.20 3.32 -13.27
CA ILE A 157 9.79 3.60 -12.99
C ILE A 157 8.97 2.80 -13.99
N THR A 158 8.15 1.90 -13.48
CA THR A 158 7.23 1.10 -14.28
C THR A 158 5.80 1.50 -13.99
N LEU A 159 5.01 1.68 -15.02
CA LEU A 159 3.57 1.94 -14.90
C LEU A 159 2.81 0.75 -15.49
N THR A 160 2.10 0.03 -14.66
CA THR A 160 1.31 -1.15 -15.04
C THR A 160 -0.17 -0.85 -15.03
N ASP A 161 -0.84 -1.07 -16.14
CA ASP A 161 -2.31 -1.04 -16.23
C ASP A 161 -2.93 -2.25 -15.54
N ILE A 162 -3.66 -2.04 -14.45
CA ILE A 162 -4.27 -3.15 -13.69
C ILE A 162 -5.37 -3.86 -14.50
N SER A 163 -5.98 -3.18 -15.46
CA SER A 163 -6.93 -3.79 -16.41
C SER A 163 -6.33 -4.92 -17.25
N THR A 164 -5.01 -4.94 -17.43
CA THR A 164 -4.31 -6.04 -18.10
C THR A 164 -4.21 -7.29 -17.21
N LEU A 165 -4.27 -7.12 -15.90
CA LEU A 165 -4.17 -8.19 -14.91
C LEU A 165 -5.54 -8.76 -14.54
N PHE A 166 -6.58 -7.92 -14.53
CA PHE A 166 -7.93 -8.29 -14.12
C PHE A 166 -8.98 -7.68 -15.06
N LYS A 167 -9.79 -8.54 -15.69
CA LYS A 167 -10.86 -8.14 -16.63
C LYS A 167 -12.13 -7.70 -15.87
N LYS A 168 -12.07 -6.55 -15.19
CA LYS A 168 -13.21 -5.93 -14.49
C LYS A 168 -13.21 -4.43 -14.75
N ASP A 169 -14.37 -3.83 -14.95
CA ASP A 169 -14.54 -2.41 -15.30
C ASP A 169 -13.89 -1.47 -14.28
N PHE A 170 -13.92 -1.85 -13.00
CA PHE A 170 -13.26 -1.10 -11.92
C PHE A 170 -11.77 -0.83 -12.20
N PHE A 171 -11.08 -1.73 -12.91
CA PHE A 171 -9.64 -1.61 -13.14
C PHE A 171 -9.25 -0.82 -14.39
N HIS A 172 -10.20 -0.38 -15.24
CA HIS A 172 -9.89 0.34 -16.48
C HIS A 172 -9.06 1.63 -16.25
N THR A 173 -9.20 2.26 -15.10
CA THR A 173 -8.47 3.48 -14.75
C THR A 173 -7.42 3.25 -13.65
N LYS A 174 -7.16 2.01 -13.23
CA LYS A 174 -6.25 1.71 -12.13
C LYS A 174 -4.86 1.37 -12.63
N LYS A 175 -3.86 1.87 -11.92
CA LYS A 175 -2.42 1.76 -12.22
C LYS A 175 -1.65 1.27 -10.98
N LEU A 176 -0.56 0.57 -11.22
CA LEU A 176 0.48 0.24 -10.25
C LEU A 176 1.83 0.71 -10.79
#